data_c975767ad13ee46c8e515640869b8367
#
_entry.id   c975767ad13ee46c8e515640869b8367
#
_cell.length_a   1.000
_cell.length_b   1.000
_cell.length_c   1.000
_cell.angle_alpha   90.00
_cell.angle_beta   90.00
_cell.angle_gamma   90.00
#
_symmetry.space_group_name_H-M   'P 1'
#
loop_
_entity.id
_entity.type
_entity.pdbx_description
1 polymer ?
#
loop_
_entity_poly.entity_id
_entity_poly.type
_entity_poly.pdbx_seq_one_letter_code
_entity_poly.pdbx_strand_id
1 'polypeptide(L)'
;MTNNFELDFSEDLCFCNYEKEAFKALDFILNKNGLGSKFLGWVTHPEVYDREEYSRMKKLSEKVKKSEVLVVIGVGGSFLGSKAVIKALKPYFKQDGLDIVFAGNNLSGDYLSELVEYIKDKDFF
;
A
#
# COMPACT_ATOMS: atom_id res chain seq x y z
N MET A 1 2.41 -9.06 25.30
CA MET A 1 3.48 -9.66 24.48
C MET A 1 4.44 -8.54 24.12
N THR A 2 5.58 -8.48 24.78
CA THR A 2 6.64 -7.51 24.48
C THR A 2 7.35 -7.98 23.22
N ASN A 3 7.21 -7.23 22.13
CA ASN A 3 7.99 -7.47 20.92
C ASN A 3 9.44 -7.10 21.20
N ASN A 4 10.28 -8.10 21.42
CA ASN A 4 11.72 -7.93 21.49
C ASN A 4 12.28 -7.95 20.06
N PHE A 5 12.08 -6.86 19.31
CA PHE A 5 12.91 -6.58 18.15
C PHE A 5 14.08 -5.71 18.63
N GLU A 6 15.25 -6.31 18.70
CA GLU A 6 16.50 -5.61 18.91
C GLU A 6 17.13 -5.35 17.54
N LEU A 7 17.27 -4.07 17.17
CA LEU A 7 17.99 -3.69 15.97
C LEU A 7 19.47 -3.57 16.36
N ASP A 8 20.26 -4.56 15.96
CA ASP A 8 21.71 -4.51 16.09
C ASP A 8 22.29 -3.68 14.94
N PHE A 9 22.77 -2.49 15.25
CA PHE A 9 23.50 -1.66 14.31
C PHE A 9 24.98 -1.97 14.46
N SER A 10 25.61 -2.50 13.40
CA SER A 10 27.05 -2.71 13.38
C SER A 10 27.81 -1.43 13.73
N GLU A 11 28.97 -1.56 14.38
CA GLU A 11 29.78 -0.44 14.89
C GLU A 11 30.16 0.61 13.82
N ASP A 12 30.05 0.26 12.54
CA ASP A 12 30.39 1.13 11.41
C ASP A 12 29.33 2.19 11.08
N LEU A 13 28.10 2.10 11.66
CA LEU A 13 27.02 3.06 11.46
C LEU A 13 26.85 3.94 12.70
N CYS A 14 27.65 4.98 12.82
CA CYS A 14 27.51 5.96 13.90
C CYS A 14 26.33 6.91 13.62
N PHE A 15 25.12 6.51 14.02
CA PHE A 15 23.92 7.33 13.93
C PHE A 15 23.99 8.63 14.74
N CYS A 16 24.81 8.66 15.79
CA CYS A 16 24.98 9.82 16.64
C CYS A 16 25.48 11.08 15.89
N ASN A 17 26.18 10.91 14.77
CA ASN A 17 26.66 12.03 13.97
C ASN A 17 25.52 12.73 13.18
N TYR A 18 24.41 12.04 12.91
CA TYR A 18 23.28 12.54 12.12
C TYR A 18 22.02 12.79 12.92
N GLU A 19 22.07 12.55 14.24
CA GLU A 19 20.90 12.64 15.11
C GLU A 19 20.22 14.03 15.03
N LYS A 20 21.01 15.09 15.09
CA LYS A 20 20.50 16.47 15.05
C LYS A 20 19.83 16.80 13.71
N GLU A 21 20.44 16.39 12.60
CA GLU A 21 19.86 16.57 11.28
C GLU A 21 18.60 15.72 11.11
N ALA A 22 18.59 14.50 11.61
CA ALA A 22 17.42 13.62 11.55
C ALA A 22 16.24 14.19 12.34
N PHE A 23 16.47 14.67 13.57
CA PHE A 23 15.41 15.32 14.34
C PHE A 23 14.91 16.61 13.71
N LYS A 24 15.80 17.41 13.14
CA LYS A 24 15.40 18.61 12.38
C LYS A 24 14.56 18.28 11.14
N ALA A 25 14.93 17.23 10.41
CA ALA A 25 14.15 16.76 9.27
C ALA A 25 12.77 16.23 9.70
N LEU A 26 12.72 15.49 10.81
CA LEU A 26 11.46 15.00 11.37
C LEU A 26 10.56 16.17 11.81
N ASP A 27 11.11 17.21 12.46
CA ASP A 27 10.37 18.40 12.84
C ASP A 27 9.76 19.12 11.62
N PHE A 28 10.49 19.23 10.53
CA PHE A 28 9.97 19.78 9.28
C PHE A 28 8.80 18.96 8.71
N ILE A 29 8.85 17.65 8.81
CA ILE A 29 7.77 16.76 8.38
C ILE A 29 6.54 16.94 9.26
N LEU A 30 6.71 16.84 10.58
CA LEU A 30 5.61 16.90 11.55
C LEU A 30 4.91 18.27 11.56
N ASN A 31 5.67 19.35 11.47
CA ASN A 31 5.15 20.72 11.42
C ASN A 31 4.77 21.17 10.00
N LYS A 32 4.94 20.31 9.00
CA LYS A 32 4.65 20.60 7.58
C LYS A 32 5.34 21.87 7.09
N ASN A 33 6.58 22.09 7.50
CA ASN A 33 7.39 23.21 7.10
C ASN A 33 8.44 22.80 6.05
N GLY A 34 9.00 23.80 5.35
CA GLY A 34 10.07 23.58 4.38
C GLY A 34 9.58 23.27 2.96
N LEU A 35 10.54 22.93 2.10
CA LEU A 35 10.28 22.60 0.70
C LEU A 35 9.44 21.33 0.60
N GLY A 36 8.37 21.39 -0.21
CA GLY A 36 7.48 20.23 -0.40
C GLY A 36 6.41 20.04 0.68
N SER A 37 6.27 20.97 1.61
CA SER A 37 5.27 20.89 2.72
C SER A 37 3.83 20.66 2.23
N LYS A 38 3.47 21.18 1.06
CA LYS A 38 2.14 20.94 0.44
C LYS A 38 1.86 19.47 0.09
N PHE A 39 2.87 18.62 0.06
CA PHE A 39 2.73 17.18 -0.21
C PHE A 39 2.72 16.33 1.06
N LEU A 40 2.71 16.93 2.25
CA LEU A 40 2.73 16.24 3.55
C LEU A 40 1.33 15.95 4.11
N GLY A 41 0.29 15.91 3.27
CA GLY A 41 -1.07 15.53 3.70
C GLY A 41 -1.14 14.15 4.35
N TRP A 42 -0.31 13.22 3.89
CA TRP A 42 -0.24 11.85 4.40
C TRP A 42 0.15 11.75 5.88
N VAL A 43 0.89 12.72 6.44
CA VAL A 43 1.35 12.72 7.84
C VAL A 43 0.16 12.67 8.81
N THR A 44 -0.91 13.40 8.50
CA THR A 44 -2.11 13.48 9.34
C THR A 44 -3.29 12.65 8.81
N HIS A 45 -3.11 12.00 7.67
CA HIS A 45 -4.20 11.29 7.00
C HIS A 45 -4.86 10.18 7.85
N PRO A 46 -4.14 9.42 8.70
CA PRO A 46 -4.76 8.43 9.58
C PRO A 46 -5.76 9.03 10.57
N GLU A 47 -5.56 10.28 10.97
CA GLU A 47 -6.42 10.99 11.93
C GLU A 47 -7.48 11.85 11.25
N VAL A 48 -7.08 12.49 10.14
CA VAL A 48 -7.91 13.45 9.39
C VAL A 48 -8.11 12.94 7.98
N TYR A 49 -9.16 12.16 7.75
CA TYR A 49 -9.54 11.66 6.43
C TYR A 49 -10.98 12.03 6.09
N ASP A 50 -11.30 12.07 4.81
CA ASP A 50 -12.64 12.31 4.32
C ASP A 50 -13.54 11.10 4.65
N ARG A 51 -14.48 11.32 5.59
CA ARG A 51 -15.41 10.29 6.05
C ARG A 51 -16.47 9.94 5.02
N GLU A 52 -16.86 10.89 4.18
CA GLU A 52 -17.84 10.67 3.11
C GLU A 52 -17.21 9.81 2.02
N GLU A 53 -15.98 10.15 1.62
CA GLU A 53 -15.21 9.35 0.68
C GLU A 53 -14.98 7.94 1.20
N TYR A 54 -14.61 7.79 2.47
CA TYR A 54 -14.44 6.48 3.08
C TYR A 54 -15.75 5.66 3.06
N SER A 55 -16.88 6.29 3.33
CA SER A 55 -18.19 5.65 3.26
C SER A 55 -18.55 5.23 1.83
N ARG A 56 -18.18 6.05 0.85
CA ARG A 56 -18.32 5.73 -0.59
C ARG A 56 -17.46 4.53 -0.99
N MET A 57 -16.20 4.50 -0.55
CA MET A 57 -15.31 3.35 -0.77
C MET A 57 -15.85 2.06 -0.16
N LYS A 58 -16.41 2.12 1.06
CA LYS A 58 -17.08 0.96 1.68
C LYS A 58 -18.24 0.42 0.85
N LYS A 59 -19.12 1.31 0.37
CA LYS A 59 -20.24 0.90 -0.50
C LYS A 59 -19.75 0.26 -1.80
N LEU A 60 -18.68 0.81 -2.39
CA LEU A 60 -18.08 0.25 -3.58
C LEU A 60 -17.48 -1.14 -3.31
N SER A 61 -16.80 -1.32 -2.18
CA SER A 61 -16.20 -2.61 -1.81
C SER A 61 -17.24 -3.73 -1.69
N GLU A 62 -18.45 -3.43 -1.20
CA GLU A 62 -19.54 -4.42 -1.14
C GLU A 62 -20.04 -4.84 -2.53
N LYS A 63 -19.90 -3.96 -3.51
CA LYS A 63 -20.18 -4.27 -4.92
C LYS A 63 -19.07 -5.14 -5.52
N VAL A 64 -17.81 -4.72 -5.32
CA VAL A 64 -16.62 -5.42 -5.83
C VAL A 64 -16.50 -6.84 -5.28
N LYS A 65 -16.84 -7.07 -4.03
CA LYS A 65 -16.83 -8.42 -3.40
C LYS A 65 -17.73 -9.46 -4.10
N LYS A 66 -18.65 -9.03 -4.93
CA LYS A 66 -19.55 -9.93 -5.66
C LYS A 66 -18.95 -10.43 -6.97
N SER A 67 -17.90 -9.77 -7.45
CA SER A 67 -17.17 -10.18 -8.64
C SER A 67 -16.22 -11.34 -8.33
N GLU A 68 -15.80 -12.07 -9.35
CA GLU A 68 -14.84 -13.17 -9.23
C GLU A 68 -13.41 -12.67 -9.15
N VAL A 69 -13.10 -11.59 -9.90
CA VAL A 69 -11.75 -11.02 -9.99
C VAL A 69 -11.77 -9.51 -9.81
N LEU A 70 -10.83 -8.99 -9.02
CA LEU A 70 -10.48 -7.57 -8.97
C LEU A 70 -9.11 -7.36 -9.60
N VAL A 71 -9.03 -6.60 -10.68
CA VAL A 71 -7.76 -6.24 -11.31
C VAL A 71 -7.32 -4.86 -10.82
N VAL A 72 -6.22 -4.82 -10.09
CA VAL A 72 -5.62 -3.58 -9.57
C VAL A 72 -4.48 -3.16 -10.49
N ILE A 73 -4.68 -2.09 -11.24
CA ILE A 73 -3.68 -1.54 -12.14
C ILE A 73 -2.91 -0.43 -11.45
N GLY A 74 -1.60 -0.58 -11.31
CA GLY A 74 -0.77 0.42 -10.67
C GLY A 74 0.70 0.07 -10.64
N VAL A 75 1.53 1.08 -10.34
CA VAL A 75 2.99 0.97 -10.25
C VAL A 75 3.47 1.57 -8.93
N GLY A 76 4.48 0.95 -8.33
CA GLY A 76 5.11 1.45 -7.11
C GLY A 76 4.12 1.62 -5.95
N GLY A 77 4.03 2.83 -5.40
CA GLY A 77 3.16 3.14 -4.27
C GLY A 77 1.67 2.90 -4.51
N SER A 78 1.23 2.89 -5.77
CA SER A 78 -0.17 2.67 -6.11
C SER A 78 -0.65 1.24 -5.84
N PHE A 79 0.25 0.26 -5.74
CA PHE A 79 -0.15 -1.12 -5.45
C PHE A 79 0.62 -1.79 -4.31
N LEU A 80 1.86 -1.36 -4.01
CA LEU A 80 2.71 -2.05 -3.03
C LEU A 80 2.09 -2.09 -1.63
N GLY A 81 1.51 -0.99 -1.17
CA GLY A 81 0.87 -0.90 0.14
C GLY A 81 -0.33 -1.83 0.26
N SER A 82 -1.26 -1.76 -0.70
CA SER A 82 -2.44 -2.63 -0.74
C SER A 82 -2.06 -4.10 -0.89
N LYS A 83 -1.08 -4.43 -1.75
CA LYS A 83 -0.57 -5.78 -1.93
C LYS A 83 0.05 -6.33 -0.64
N ALA A 84 0.80 -5.52 0.09
CA ALA A 84 1.40 -5.92 1.37
C ALA A 84 0.33 -6.27 2.40
N VAL A 85 -0.68 -5.41 2.58
CA VAL A 85 -1.78 -5.64 3.52
C VAL A 85 -2.60 -6.88 3.13
N ILE A 86 -2.95 -7.02 1.85
CA ILE A 86 -3.71 -8.19 1.37
C ILE A 86 -2.93 -9.48 1.62
N LYS A 87 -1.63 -9.49 1.30
CA LYS A 87 -0.78 -10.68 1.55
C LYS A 87 -0.63 -11.00 3.04
N ALA A 88 -0.54 -9.99 3.89
CA ALA A 88 -0.42 -10.18 5.34
C ALA A 88 -1.70 -10.75 5.97
N LEU A 89 -2.87 -10.42 5.43
CA LEU A 89 -4.17 -10.82 5.96
C LEU A 89 -4.77 -12.05 5.27
N LYS A 90 -4.32 -12.39 4.06
CA LYS A 90 -4.84 -13.54 3.31
C LYS A 90 -4.32 -14.85 3.89
N PRO A 91 -5.18 -15.84 4.15
CA PRO A 91 -4.73 -17.17 4.57
C PRO A 91 -3.82 -17.82 3.53
N TYR A 92 -2.79 -18.53 3.98
CA TYR A 92 -1.81 -19.18 3.08
C TYR A 92 -2.42 -20.27 2.19
N PHE A 93 -3.37 -21.02 2.71
CA PHE A 93 -3.87 -22.24 2.05
C PHE A 93 -5.33 -22.17 1.62
N LYS A 94 -6.06 -21.13 2.02
CA LYS A 94 -7.47 -20.96 1.67
C LYS A 94 -7.63 -19.82 0.66
N GLN A 95 -8.10 -20.15 -0.53
CA GLN A 95 -8.35 -19.19 -1.61
C GLN A 95 -9.85 -19.16 -1.93
N ASP A 96 -10.66 -18.75 -0.96
CA ASP A 96 -12.09 -18.54 -1.17
C ASP A 96 -12.37 -17.05 -1.42
N GLY A 97 -13.30 -16.75 -2.31
CA GLY A 97 -13.81 -15.41 -2.56
C GLY A 97 -13.10 -14.69 -3.72
N LEU A 98 -13.16 -13.37 -3.69
CA LEU A 98 -12.61 -12.48 -4.71
C LEU A 98 -11.11 -12.71 -4.95
N ASP A 99 -10.74 -13.04 -6.18
CA ASP A 99 -9.33 -13.06 -6.56
C ASP A 99 -8.83 -11.66 -6.87
N ILE A 100 -7.66 -11.30 -6.33
CA ILE A 100 -7.10 -9.95 -6.50
C ILE A 100 -5.79 -10.06 -7.27
N VAL A 101 -5.82 -9.60 -8.50
CA VAL A 101 -4.70 -9.61 -9.44
C VAL A 101 -4.11 -8.20 -9.58
N PHE A 102 -2.80 -8.09 -9.48
CA PHE A 102 -2.09 -6.83 -9.65
C PHE A 102 -1.41 -6.77 -11.01
N ALA A 103 -1.70 -5.72 -11.78
CA ALA A 103 -1.17 -5.50 -13.11
C ALA A 103 -0.52 -4.11 -13.25
N GLY A 104 0.23 -3.88 -14.33
CA GLY A 104 0.88 -2.61 -14.64
C GLY A 104 2.29 -2.44 -14.06
N ASN A 105 2.78 -3.42 -13.32
CA ASN A 105 4.13 -3.40 -12.72
C ASN A 105 5.22 -4.00 -13.62
N ASN A 106 4.86 -4.45 -14.81
CA ASN A 106 5.77 -4.94 -15.83
C ASN A 106 5.27 -4.56 -17.22
N LEU A 107 6.13 -4.70 -18.23
CA LEU A 107 5.83 -4.41 -19.65
C LEU A 107 5.78 -5.70 -20.49
N SER A 108 5.61 -6.87 -19.85
CA SER A 108 5.53 -8.15 -20.57
C SER A 108 4.21 -8.27 -21.34
N GLY A 109 4.31 -8.43 -22.63
CA GLY A 109 3.15 -8.73 -23.49
C GLY A 109 2.55 -10.10 -23.17
N ASP A 110 3.37 -11.08 -22.82
CA ASP A 110 2.92 -12.43 -22.46
C ASP A 110 2.08 -12.37 -21.18
N TYR A 111 2.56 -11.66 -20.15
CA TYR A 111 1.80 -11.45 -18.91
C TYR A 111 0.43 -10.81 -19.18
N LEU A 112 0.38 -9.79 -20.03
CA LEU A 112 -0.86 -9.11 -20.35
C LEU A 112 -1.81 -10.03 -21.14
N SER A 113 -1.29 -10.80 -22.07
CA SER A 113 -2.08 -11.77 -22.84
C SER A 113 -2.67 -12.87 -21.96
N GLU A 114 -1.87 -13.41 -21.05
CA GLU A 114 -2.32 -14.39 -20.06
C GLU A 114 -3.38 -13.79 -19.12
N LEU A 115 -3.21 -12.55 -18.66
CA LEU A 115 -4.20 -11.86 -17.81
C LEU A 115 -5.53 -11.69 -18.55
N VAL A 116 -5.50 -11.21 -19.80
CA VAL A 116 -6.71 -11.04 -20.61
C VAL A 116 -7.43 -12.38 -20.81
N GLU A 117 -6.71 -13.44 -21.12
CA GLU A 117 -7.31 -14.77 -21.24
C GLU A 117 -7.86 -15.29 -19.90
N TYR A 118 -7.17 -15.00 -18.79
CA TYR A 118 -7.62 -15.38 -17.45
C TYR A 118 -8.94 -14.75 -17.04
N ILE A 119 -9.18 -13.47 -17.40
CA ILE A 119 -10.39 -12.73 -16.99
C ILE A 119 -11.53 -12.80 -18.01
N LYS A 120 -11.30 -13.33 -19.22
CA LYS A 120 -12.18 -13.27 -20.38
C LYS A 120 -13.62 -13.71 -20.10
N ASP A 121 -13.78 -14.80 -19.34
CA ASP A 121 -15.09 -15.41 -19.05
C ASP A 121 -15.50 -15.22 -17.58
N LYS A 122 -14.87 -14.29 -16.86
CA LYS A 122 -15.12 -14.01 -15.44
C LYS A 122 -15.81 -12.67 -15.25
N ASP A 123 -16.59 -12.57 -14.17
CA ASP A 123 -17.09 -11.28 -13.70
C ASP A 123 -15.93 -10.56 -12.98
N PHE A 124 -15.40 -9.53 -13.61
CA PHE A 124 -14.28 -8.77 -13.06
C PHE A 124 -14.58 -7.28 -12.92
N PHE A 125 -13.83 -6.67 -11.99
CA PHE A 125 -13.92 -5.24 -11.69
C PHE A 125 -12.57 -4.57 -11.88
#